data_7cd603f4f513f6f6db3b7a79adf5ea45
#
_entry.id   7cd603f4f513f6f6db3b7a79adf5ea45
#
_cell.length_a   1.000
_cell.length_b   1.000
_cell.length_c   1.000
_cell.angle_alpha   90.00
_cell.angle_beta   90.00
_cell.angle_gamma   90.00
#
_symmetry.space_group_name_H-M   'P 1'
#
loop_
_entity.id
_entity.type
_entity.pdbx_description
1 polymer ?
#
loop_
_entity_poly.entity_id
_entity_poly.type
_entity_poly.pdbx_seq_one_letter_code
_entity_poly.pdbx_strand_id
1 'polypeptide(L)' 'CSSDLLYISGRYAPEPMVPGCVCLATSLSGTVLLHAEGQDFQLLERDALRFAADQPFWLENQFNGTARLLLTYRYLK' A
#
# COMPACT_ATOMS: atom_id res chain seq x y z
N CYS A 1 -6.51 13.07 7.87
CA CYS A 1 -5.69 11.85 7.69
C CYS A 1 -6.36 10.64 8.28
N SER A 2 -6.16 9.50 7.68
CA SER A 2 -6.63 8.23 8.23
C SER A 2 -5.57 7.17 8.02
N SER A 3 -5.56 6.17 8.88
CA SER A 3 -4.61 5.07 8.80
C SER A 3 -5.36 3.75 8.94
N ASP A 4 -4.99 2.78 8.13
CA ASP A 4 -5.56 1.44 8.17
C ASP A 4 -4.45 0.43 8.37
N LEU A 5 -4.64 -0.46 9.34
CA LEU A 5 -3.75 -1.60 9.53
C LEU A 5 -4.32 -2.77 8.75
N LEU A 6 -3.55 -3.30 7.82
CA LEU A 6 -3.98 -4.38 6.94
C LEU A 6 -3.17 -5.64 7.17
N TYR A 7 -3.87 -6.79 7.04
CA TYR A 7 -3.27 -8.11 7.04
C TYR A 7 -3.53 -8.72 5.68
N ILE A 8 -2.49 -8.92 4.88
CA ILE A 8 -2.62 -9.33 3.49
C ILE A 8 -2.04 -10.73 3.30
N SER A 9 -2.87 -11.64 2.82
CA SER A 9 -2.44 -13.01 2.51
C SER A 9 -2.67 -13.36 1.04
N GLY A 10 -2.78 -12.36 0.19
CA GLY A 10 -3.01 -12.53 -1.23
C GLY A 10 -2.90 -11.17 -1.87
N ARG A 11 -3.91 -10.80 -2.62
CA ARG A 11 -3.93 -9.53 -3.33
C ARG A 11 -4.96 -8.59 -2.71
N TYR A 12 -4.59 -7.34 -2.54
CA TYR A 12 -5.46 -6.30 -2.05
C TYR A 12 -5.50 -5.19 -3.09
N ALA A 13 -6.67 -4.97 -3.69
CA ALA A 13 -6.85 -3.99 -4.75
C ALA A 13 -8.06 -3.12 -4.42
N PRO A 14 -7.88 -2.09 -3.58
CA PRO A 14 -8.99 -1.22 -3.21
C PRO A 14 -9.37 -0.28 -4.35
N GLU A 15 -10.54 0.33 -4.25
CA GLU A 15 -10.93 1.37 -5.19
C GLU A 15 -10.03 2.58 -5.01
N PRO A 16 -9.74 3.32 -6.10
CA PRO A 16 -8.97 4.55 -5.98
C PRO A 16 -9.66 5.55 -5.07
N MET A 17 -8.85 6.33 -4.36
CA MET A 17 -9.36 7.37 -3.47
C MET A 17 -9.76 8.61 -4.26
N VAL A 18 -10.34 9.61 -3.57
CA VAL A 18 -10.72 10.86 -4.22
C VAL A 18 -9.48 11.61 -4.73
N PRO A 19 -9.64 12.49 -5.73
CA PRO A 19 -8.50 13.23 -6.29
C PRO A 19 -7.72 13.98 -5.22
N GLY A 20 -6.39 13.96 -5.33
CA GLY A 20 -5.49 14.61 -4.39
C GLY A 20 -5.10 13.76 -3.21
N CYS A 21 -5.54 12.51 -3.15
CA CYS A 21 -5.19 11.62 -2.05
C CYS A 21 -3.83 10.98 -2.27
N VAL A 22 -3.01 11.01 -1.23
CA VAL A 22 -1.68 10.38 -1.22
C VAL A 22 -1.67 9.35 -0.11
N CYS A 23 -1.05 8.22 -0.38
CA CYS A 23 -0.93 7.14 0.59
C CYS A 23 0.53 6.88 0.91
N LEU A 24 0.82 6.69 2.20
CA LEU A 24 2.11 6.18 2.65
C LEU A 24 1.89 4.74 3.10
N ALA A 25 2.51 3.80 2.40
CA ALA A 25 2.42 2.39 2.74
C ALA A 25 3.70 1.98 3.47
N THR A 26 3.54 1.42 4.66
CA THR A 26 4.66 0.96 5.49
C THR A 26 4.50 -0.53 5.74
N SER A 27 5.51 -1.31 5.39
CA SER A 27 5.51 -2.73 5.67
C SER A 27 5.97 -2.95 7.11
N LEU A 28 5.11 -3.50 7.95
CA LEU A 28 5.42 -3.78 9.34
C LEU A 28 6.02 -5.16 9.50
N SER A 29 5.56 -6.13 8.72
CA SER A 29 6.15 -7.47 8.69
C SER A 29 5.83 -8.12 7.37
N GLY A 30 6.78 -8.93 6.88
CA GLY A 30 6.65 -9.60 5.60
C GLY A 30 7.05 -8.71 4.45
N THR A 31 6.98 -9.27 3.24
CA THR A 31 7.33 -8.55 2.01
C THR A 31 6.13 -8.50 1.11
N VAL A 32 5.85 -7.34 0.55
CA VAL A 32 4.75 -7.19 -0.41
C VAL A 32 5.24 -6.48 -1.65
N LEU A 33 4.56 -6.77 -2.76
CA LEU A 33 4.73 -6.04 -4.00
C LEU A 33 3.64 -4.99 -4.06
N LEU A 34 4.03 -3.74 -4.24
CA LEU A 34 3.09 -2.64 -4.42
C LEU A 34 3.16 -2.18 -5.86
N HIS A 35 2.01 -2.21 -6.54
CA HIS A 35 1.90 -1.65 -7.88
C HIS A 35 1.16 -0.31 -7.77
N ALA A 36 1.83 0.76 -8.18
CA ALA A 36 1.27 2.09 -8.13
C ALA A 36 1.93 2.96 -9.19
N GLU A 37 1.17 3.90 -9.75
CA GLU A 37 1.69 4.86 -10.73
C GLU A 37 2.39 4.17 -11.91
N GLY A 38 1.86 3.01 -12.32
CA GLY A 38 2.38 2.26 -13.46
C GLY A 38 3.69 1.54 -13.19
N GLN A 39 4.12 1.42 -11.94
CA GLN A 39 5.38 0.79 -11.56
C GLN A 39 5.16 -0.20 -10.43
N ASP A 40 6.07 -1.17 -10.35
CA ASP A 40 6.07 -2.16 -9.28
C ASP A 40 7.19 -1.85 -8.31
N PHE A 41 6.86 -1.88 -7.01
CA PHE A 41 7.83 -1.64 -5.94
C PHE A 41 7.76 -2.80 -4.97
N GLN A 42 8.92 -3.32 -4.58
CA GLN A 42 8.99 -4.36 -3.55
C GLN A 42 9.22 -3.68 -2.20
N LEU A 43 8.31 -3.90 -1.26
CA LEU A 43 8.43 -3.37 0.09
C LEU A 43 8.88 -4.49 1.01
N LEU A 44 10.09 -4.37 1.51
CA LEU A 44 10.62 -5.28 2.52
C LEU A 44 10.15 -4.81 3.89
N GLU A 45 10.36 -5.65 4.89
CA GLU A 45 9.98 -5.30 6.24
C GLU A 45 10.58 -3.96 6.63
N ARG A 46 9.73 -3.06 7.12
CA ARG A 46 10.04 -1.69 7.55
C ARG A 46 10.29 -0.70 6.42
N ASP A 47 10.15 -1.14 5.17
CA ASP A 47 10.18 -0.19 4.06
C ASP A 47 8.89 0.59 4.00
N ALA A 48 8.96 1.80 3.47
CA ALA A 48 7.80 2.65 3.28
C ALA A 48 7.88 3.31 1.92
N LEU A 49 6.71 3.52 1.30
CA LEU A 49 6.63 4.19 0.00
C LEU A 49 5.40 5.09 -0.03
N ARG A 50 5.60 6.32 -0.50
CA ARG A 50 4.50 7.25 -0.72
C ARG A 50 4.11 7.23 -2.19
N PHE A 51 2.82 7.17 -2.47
CA PHE A 51 2.33 7.11 -3.84
C PHE A 51 0.97 7.79 -3.94
N ALA A 52 0.59 8.14 -5.18
CA ALA A 52 -0.72 8.73 -5.45
C ALA A 52 -1.79 7.65 -5.34
N ALA A 53 -2.70 7.80 -4.38
CA ALA A 53 -3.74 6.83 -4.12
C ALA A 53 -5.04 7.15 -4.86
N ASP A 54 -5.08 8.25 -5.60
CA ASP A 54 -6.24 8.61 -6.42
C ASP A 54 -6.19 7.95 -7.80
N GLN A 55 -5.21 7.07 -8.01
CA GLN A 55 -5.07 6.25 -9.20
C GLN A 55 -5.10 4.78 -8.80
N PRO A 56 -5.38 3.86 -9.73
CA PRO A 56 -5.42 2.44 -9.39
C PRO A 56 -4.09 1.98 -8.80
N PHE A 57 -4.17 1.23 -7.70
CA PHE A 57 -3.01 0.60 -7.09
C PHE A 57 -3.44 -0.71 -6.45
N TRP A 58 -2.47 -1.61 -6.22
CA TRP A 58 -2.74 -2.83 -5.50
C TRP A 58 -1.49 -3.32 -4.80
N LEU A 59 -1.71 -4.19 -3.80
CA LEU A 59 -0.65 -4.83 -3.04
C LEU A 59 -0.81 -6.33 -3.16
N GLU A 60 0.32 -7.02 -3.20
CA GLU A 60 0.34 -8.47 -3.34
C GLU A 60 1.37 -9.07 -2.40
N ASN A 61 0.95 -10.04 -1.60
CA ASN A 61 1.86 -10.77 -0.74
C ASN A 61 2.45 -11.94 -1.54
N GLN A 62 3.74 -11.88 -1.81
CA GLN A 62 4.44 -12.88 -2.60
C GLN A 62 4.97 -14.04 -1.77
N PHE A 63 4.75 -14.01 -0.47
CA PHE A 63 5.23 -15.05 0.43
C PHE A 63 4.08 -15.80 1.05
N ASN A 64 4.40 -16.96 1.62
CA ASN A 64 3.44 -17.70 2.42
C ASN A 64 3.22 -16.94 3.73
N GLY A 65 2.01 -17.06 4.27
CA GLY A 65 1.66 -16.38 5.50
C GLY A 65 1.02 -15.05 5.24
N THR A 66 1.01 -14.20 6.25
CA THR A 66 0.31 -12.93 6.23
C THR A 66 1.31 -11.79 6.43
N ALA A 67 1.26 -10.81 5.55
CA ALA A 67 2.04 -9.59 5.72
C ALA A 67 1.19 -8.54 6.43
N ARG A 68 1.83 -7.72 7.26
CA ARG A 68 1.15 -6.61 7.94
C ARG A 68 1.64 -5.30 7.36
N LEU A 69 0.69 -4.42 7.02
CA LEU A 69 1.00 -3.12 6.46
C LEU A 69 0.17 -2.04 7.14
N LEU A 70 0.75 -0.86 7.20
CA LEU A 70 0.03 0.33 7.64
C LEU A 70 -0.09 1.26 6.45
N LEU A 71 -1.33 1.58 6.06
CA LEU A 71 -1.60 2.54 5.00
C LEU A 71 -2.11 3.84 5.62
N THR A 72 -1.41 4.93 5.37
CA THR A 72 -1.77 6.25 5.88
C THR A 72 -2.15 7.13 4.71
N TYR A 73 -3.36 7.68 4.75
CA TYR A 73 -3.92 8.50 3.66
C TYR A 73 -3.94 9.96 4.05
N ARG A 74 -3.60 10.83 3.10
CA ARG A 74 -3.64 12.28 3.27
C ARG A 74 -4.22 12.91 2.01
N TYR A 75 -4.92 14.02 2.20
CA TYR A 75 -5.35 14.84 1.08
C TYR A 75 -4.44 16.04 0.97
N LEU A 76 -3.91 16.25 -0.22
CA LEU A 76 -3.11 17.42 -0.54
C LEU A 76 -4.00 18.40 -1.28
N LYS A 77 -4.03 19.64 -0.83
CA LYS A 77 -4.80 20.68 -1.48
C LYS A 77 -3.89 21.62 -2.21
#